data_1ceed601714b2a663d116e4c67f09f48
#
_entry.id   1ceed601714b2a663d116e4c67f09f48
#
_cell.length_a   1.000
_cell.length_b   1.000
_cell.length_c   1.000
_cell.angle_alpha   90.00
_cell.angle_beta   90.00
_cell.angle_gamma   90.00
#
_symmetry.space_group_name_H-M   'P 1'
#
loop_
_entity.id
_entity.type
_entity.pdbx_description
1 polymer ?
#
loop_
_entity_poly.entity_id
_entity_poly.type
_entity_poly.pdbx_seq_one_letter_code
_entity_poly.pdbx_strand_id
1 'polypeptide(L)'
;MFMSALVLAGSAQAVGGDYVFVGGSDAARDAASAALEASRFDWDRVPEQITIRILECGCGGASPGEILLDEEVLTNPRFGPRYAWGIVQHEYAHQVAYFLLDTRARRRVQAWLGGADWCYEDERVAHDDHACERFASSLAWAYWPRQDNIMSAEAVVSARDFRAQLEPILAGVQRRSERQALPRERSSPTLRRA
;
A
#
# COMPACT_ATOMS: atom_id res chain seq x y z
N MET A 1 11.74 41.01 -26.25
CA MET A 1 12.47 39.73 -26.21
C MET A 1 12.26 39.14 -24.84
N PHE A 2 11.23 38.30 -24.65
CA PHE A 2 10.91 37.67 -23.36
C PHE A 2 11.53 36.27 -23.36
N MET A 3 12.53 36.05 -22.49
CA MET A 3 13.05 34.73 -22.23
C MET A 3 12.12 34.01 -21.24
N SER A 4 11.36 33.04 -21.73
CA SER A 4 10.64 32.09 -20.86
C SER A 4 11.66 31.13 -20.23
N ALA A 5 11.85 31.24 -18.93
CA ALA A 5 12.57 30.24 -18.17
C ALA A 5 11.72 28.99 -18.02
N LEU A 6 12.12 27.91 -18.66
CA LEU A 6 11.55 26.59 -18.50
C LEU A 6 12.04 26.04 -17.14
N VAL A 7 11.19 26.09 -16.12
CA VAL A 7 11.46 25.41 -14.87
C VAL A 7 11.27 23.92 -15.11
N LEU A 8 12.37 23.19 -15.30
CA LEU A 8 12.38 21.74 -15.22
C LEU A 8 12.14 21.36 -13.76
N ALA A 9 10.92 21.00 -13.43
CA ALA A 9 10.62 20.30 -12.20
C ALA A 9 11.34 18.94 -12.29
N GLY A 10 12.50 18.84 -11.64
CA GLY A 10 13.17 17.57 -11.45
C GLY A 10 12.29 16.72 -10.55
N SER A 11 11.76 15.63 -11.07
CA SER A 11 11.18 14.57 -10.27
C SER A 11 12.32 14.00 -9.41
N ALA A 12 12.36 14.38 -8.14
CA ALA A 12 13.13 13.63 -7.16
C ALA A 12 12.49 12.23 -7.16
N GLN A 13 13.23 11.22 -7.59
CA GLN A 13 12.84 9.83 -7.37
C GLN A 13 12.80 9.64 -5.87
N ALA A 14 11.59 9.61 -5.32
CA ALA A 14 11.38 9.29 -3.92
C ALA A 14 11.74 7.82 -3.73
N VAL A 15 12.67 7.55 -2.82
CA VAL A 15 12.86 6.22 -2.27
C VAL A 15 11.59 5.93 -1.49
N GLY A 16 10.63 5.16 -2.04
CA GLY A 16 9.37 4.91 -1.36
C GLY A 16 8.14 4.77 -2.25
N GLY A 17 8.29 4.37 -3.51
CA GLY A 17 7.19 4.17 -4.45
C GLY A 17 6.95 5.35 -5.39
N ASP A 18 6.19 5.12 -6.45
CA ASP A 18 5.77 6.16 -7.40
C ASP A 18 4.49 6.82 -6.89
N TYR A 19 4.59 8.06 -6.39
CA TYR A 19 3.45 8.82 -5.91
C TYR A 19 3.55 10.31 -6.23
N VAL A 20 2.38 10.96 -6.23
CA VAL A 20 2.24 12.41 -6.39
C VAL A 20 1.35 12.97 -5.29
N PHE A 21 1.70 14.14 -4.78
CA PHE A 21 0.86 14.85 -3.81
C PHE A 21 -0.14 15.77 -4.50
N VAL A 22 -1.37 15.81 -3.95
CA VAL A 22 -2.40 16.78 -4.30
C VAL A 22 -2.87 17.46 -3.01
N GLY A 23 -2.70 18.78 -2.92
CA GLY A 23 -3.00 19.54 -1.69
C GLY A 23 -1.89 19.40 -0.64
N GLY A 24 -2.23 19.77 0.60
CA GLY A 24 -1.34 19.76 1.76
C GLY A 24 -0.23 20.82 1.73
N SER A 25 0.23 21.23 2.91
CA SER A 25 1.42 22.06 3.08
C SER A 25 2.71 21.27 2.78
N ASP A 26 3.82 21.98 2.60
CA ASP A 26 5.12 21.34 2.43
C ASP A 26 5.47 20.46 3.64
N ALA A 27 5.15 20.91 4.86
CA ALA A 27 5.38 20.16 6.09
C ALA A 27 4.60 18.82 6.11
N ALA A 28 3.34 18.83 5.63
CA ALA A 28 2.53 17.62 5.55
C ALA A 28 3.06 16.64 4.50
N ARG A 29 3.49 17.14 3.34
CA ARG A 29 4.11 16.34 2.27
C ARG A 29 5.44 15.73 2.72
N ASP A 30 6.28 16.52 3.41
CA ASP A 30 7.54 16.06 3.97
C ASP A 30 7.31 14.96 5.02
N ALA A 31 6.30 15.11 5.88
CA ALA A 31 5.92 14.11 6.88
C ALA A 31 5.46 12.79 6.22
N ALA A 32 4.66 12.87 5.16
CA ALA A 32 4.19 11.70 4.43
C ALA A 32 5.34 11.00 3.68
N SER A 33 6.23 11.77 3.03
CA SER A 33 7.44 11.22 2.37
C SER A 33 8.34 10.51 3.38
N ALA A 34 8.63 11.16 4.52
CA ALA A 34 9.45 10.58 5.58
C ALA A 34 8.84 9.28 6.15
N ALA A 35 7.51 9.19 6.20
CA ALA A 35 6.81 7.98 6.63
C ALA A 35 7.06 6.80 5.69
N LEU A 36 7.01 7.04 4.39
CA LEU A 36 7.23 6.00 3.37
C LEU A 36 8.71 5.57 3.34
N GLU A 37 9.63 6.52 3.46
CA GLU A 37 11.07 6.27 3.53
C GLU A 37 11.48 5.49 4.80
N ALA A 38 10.77 5.66 5.89
CA ALA A 38 11.04 4.95 7.15
C ALA A 38 10.69 3.46 7.07
N SER A 39 9.80 3.06 6.18
CA SER A 39 9.43 1.66 5.96
C SER A 39 10.54 0.89 5.25
N ARG A 40 10.65 -0.40 5.59
CA ARG A 40 11.53 -1.35 4.88
C ARG A 40 10.80 -2.10 3.78
N PHE A 41 9.52 -1.83 3.56
CA PHE A 41 8.78 -2.39 2.44
C PHE A 41 9.23 -1.68 1.17
N ASP A 42 9.45 -2.46 0.14
CA ASP A 42 9.77 -1.95 -1.20
C ASP A 42 8.46 -1.49 -1.89
N TRP A 43 8.14 -0.20 -1.74
CA TRP A 43 6.93 0.39 -2.30
C TRP A 43 6.94 0.45 -3.83
N ASP A 44 8.11 0.40 -4.47
CA ASP A 44 8.27 0.37 -5.95
C ASP A 44 7.67 -0.92 -6.55
N ARG A 45 7.32 -1.90 -5.70
CA ARG A 45 6.58 -3.09 -6.14
C ARG A 45 5.14 -2.77 -6.54
N VAL A 46 4.56 -1.67 -6.08
CA VAL A 46 3.23 -1.20 -6.51
C VAL A 46 3.38 -0.63 -7.92
N PRO A 47 2.74 -1.23 -8.94
CA PRO A 47 3.03 -0.91 -10.35
C PRO A 47 2.36 0.37 -10.85
N GLU A 48 1.58 1.03 -10.00
CA GLU A 48 0.78 2.21 -10.34
C GLU A 48 1.28 3.43 -9.57
N GLN A 49 1.22 4.60 -10.19
CA GLN A 49 1.46 5.85 -9.51
C GLN A 49 0.30 6.16 -8.56
N ILE A 50 0.59 6.41 -7.29
CA ILE A 50 -0.41 6.66 -6.26
C ILE A 50 -0.61 8.16 -6.06
N THR A 51 -1.85 8.63 -6.13
CA THR A 51 -2.21 9.99 -5.76
C THR A 51 -2.41 10.08 -4.24
N ILE A 52 -1.55 10.80 -3.55
CA ILE A 52 -1.70 11.09 -2.12
C ILE A 52 -2.34 12.47 -1.97
N ARG A 53 -3.61 12.47 -1.58
CA ARG A 53 -4.40 13.69 -1.39
C ARG A 53 -4.38 14.08 0.08
N ILE A 54 -3.89 15.28 0.38
CA ILE A 54 -3.79 15.80 1.74
C ILE A 54 -4.77 16.96 1.89
N LEU A 55 -5.71 16.86 2.82
CA LEU A 55 -6.78 17.81 3.06
C LEU A 55 -6.99 18.04 4.55
N GLU A 56 -7.55 19.20 4.94
CA GLU A 56 -8.08 19.45 6.29
C GLU A 56 -9.50 18.89 6.37
N CYS A 57 -9.66 17.64 6.78
CA CYS A 57 -10.96 16.96 6.68
C CYS A 57 -11.33 16.08 7.88
N GLY A 58 -10.42 15.84 8.82
CA GLY A 58 -10.65 14.84 9.88
C GLY A 58 -10.90 13.44 9.30
N CYS A 59 -10.32 13.13 8.14
CA CYS A 59 -10.57 11.92 7.37
C CYS A 59 -9.26 11.21 7.01
N GLY A 60 -9.35 9.94 6.68
CA GLY A 60 -8.26 9.12 6.17
C GLY A 60 -8.83 7.91 5.43
N GLY A 61 -8.05 7.34 4.53
CA GLY A 61 -8.47 6.14 3.82
C GLY A 61 -7.76 5.93 2.50
N ALA A 62 -7.96 4.76 1.91
CA ALA A 62 -7.37 4.39 0.65
C ALA A 62 -8.40 3.76 -0.29
N SER A 63 -8.31 4.12 -1.56
CA SER A 63 -8.96 3.44 -2.68
C SER A 63 -7.90 3.09 -3.74
N PRO A 64 -8.18 2.21 -4.71
CA PRO A 64 -7.18 1.85 -5.71
C PRO A 64 -6.60 3.08 -6.42
N GLY A 65 -5.29 3.31 -6.26
CA GLY A 65 -4.56 4.43 -6.85
C GLY A 65 -4.67 5.77 -6.11
N GLU A 66 -5.45 5.85 -5.03
CA GLU A 66 -5.60 7.08 -4.25
C GLU A 66 -5.51 6.82 -2.74
N ILE A 67 -4.86 7.74 -2.04
CA ILE A 67 -4.80 7.80 -0.58
C ILE A 67 -5.29 9.18 -0.14
N LEU A 68 -6.15 9.22 0.87
CA LEU A 68 -6.60 10.44 1.51
C LEU A 68 -6.00 10.54 2.90
N LEU A 69 -5.34 11.66 3.20
CA LEU A 69 -4.71 11.93 4.49
C LEU A 69 -5.21 13.25 5.07
N ASP A 70 -5.40 13.27 6.38
CA ASP A 70 -5.72 14.51 7.09
C ASP A 70 -4.43 15.28 7.39
N GLU A 71 -4.39 16.55 6.98
CA GLU A 71 -3.26 17.45 7.22
C GLU A 71 -2.98 17.66 8.71
N GLU A 72 -4.01 17.72 9.55
CA GLU A 72 -3.83 17.86 10.99
C GLU A 72 -3.08 16.66 11.58
N VAL A 73 -3.39 15.46 11.15
CA VAL A 73 -2.69 14.25 11.60
C VAL A 73 -1.20 14.31 11.25
N LEU A 74 -0.86 14.83 10.06
CA LEU A 74 0.52 14.90 9.58
C LEU A 74 1.35 16.00 10.28
N THR A 75 0.71 17.12 10.67
CA THR A 75 1.43 18.33 11.10
C THR A 75 1.24 18.69 12.56
N ASN A 76 0.20 18.19 13.24
CA ASN A 76 -0.05 18.54 14.63
C ASN A 76 0.94 17.84 15.57
N PRO A 77 1.77 18.61 16.32
CA PRO A 77 2.78 18.05 17.19
C PRO A 77 2.23 17.20 18.36
N ARG A 78 0.92 17.27 18.63
CA ARG A 78 0.26 16.42 19.64
C ARG A 78 0.33 14.92 19.28
N PHE A 79 0.25 14.61 18.00
CA PHE A 79 0.33 13.23 17.53
C PHE A 79 1.78 12.73 17.45
N GLY A 80 2.73 13.67 17.27
CA GLY A 80 4.12 13.34 17.01
C GLY A 80 4.32 12.71 15.62
N PRO A 81 5.52 12.81 15.06
CA PRO A 81 5.76 12.37 13.67
C PRO A 81 5.49 10.88 13.46
N ARG A 82 5.75 10.04 14.45
CA ARG A 82 5.63 8.58 14.31
C ARG A 82 4.20 8.06 14.33
N TYR A 83 3.27 8.79 14.92
CA TYR A 83 1.85 8.52 14.80
C TYR A 83 1.41 8.66 13.34
N ALA A 84 1.70 9.83 12.75
CA ALA A 84 1.42 10.09 11.35
C ALA A 84 2.09 9.05 10.42
N TRP A 85 3.32 8.65 10.71
CA TRP A 85 4.04 7.66 9.90
C TRP A 85 3.36 6.29 9.88
N GLY A 86 2.85 5.84 11.02
CA GLY A 86 2.06 4.60 11.08
C GLY A 86 0.84 4.65 10.18
N ILE A 87 0.09 5.76 10.24
CA ILE A 87 -1.10 5.97 9.40
C ILE A 87 -0.74 6.00 7.91
N VAL A 88 0.25 6.79 7.50
CA VAL A 88 0.66 6.86 6.09
C VAL A 88 1.05 5.48 5.55
N GLN A 89 1.82 4.71 6.32
CA GLN A 89 2.23 3.36 5.93
C GLN A 89 1.04 2.39 5.88
N HIS A 90 0.07 2.53 6.76
CA HIS A 90 -1.17 1.77 6.76
C HIS A 90 -1.99 2.04 5.48
N GLU A 91 -2.22 3.31 5.17
CA GLU A 91 -2.98 3.67 3.96
C GLU A 91 -2.26 3.22 2.68
N TYR A 92 -0.93 3.34 2.64
CA TYR A 92 -0.18 2.83 1.49
C TYR A 92 -0.17 1.30 1.41
N ALA A 93 -0.29 0.59 2.54
CA ALA A 93 -0.41 -0.86 2.56
C ALA A 93 -1.71 -1.35 1.89
N HIS A 94 -2.78 -0.55 1.88
CA HIS A 94 -3.95 -0.86 1.08
C HIS A 94 -3.66 -0.88 -0.42
N GLN A 95 -2.74 -0.04 -0.92
CA GLN A 95 -2.31 -0.10 -2.33
C GLN A 95 -1.60 -1.42 -2.64
N VAL A 96 -0.80 -1.93 -1.69
CA VAL A 96 -0.22 -3.29 -1.80
C VAL A 96 -1.33 -4.34 -1.91
N ALA A 97 -2.38 -4.24 -1.09
CA ALA A 97 -3.52 -5.15 -1.16
C ALA A 97 -4.30 -5.04 -2.49
N TYR A 98 -4.45 -3.82 -3.02
CA TYR A 98 -5.16 -3.60 -4.28
C TYR A 98 -4.39 -4.13 -5.48
N PHE A 99 -3.10 -3.86 -5.57
CA PHE A 99 -2.31 -4.10 -6.78
C PHE A 99 -1.47 -5.39 -6.74
N LEU A 100 -1.06 -5.85 -5.56
CA LEU A 100 -0.18 -7.00 -5.44
C LEU A 100 -0.87 -8.29 -4.95
N LEU A 101 -2.14 -8.22 -4.52
CA LEU A 101 -2.88 -9.40 -4.10
C LEU A 101 -4.02 -9.72 -5.06
N ASP A 102 -3.91 -10.84 -5.79
CA ASP A 102 -5.03 -11.41 -6.54
C ASP A 102 -6.09 -12.02 -5.58
N THR A 103 -7.25 -12.37 -6.08
CA THR A 103 -8.34 -12.95 -5.28
C THR A 103 -7.90 -14.19 -4.47
N ARG A 104 -7.00 -15.01 -5.01
CA ARG A 104 -6.48 -16.19 -4.30
C ARG A 104 -5.56 -15.78 -3.15
N ALA A 105 -4.72 -14.78 -3.38
CA ALA A 105 -3.83 -14.24 -2.36
C ALA A 105 -4.63 -13.57 -1.23
N ARG A 106 -5.66 -12.78 -1.55
CA ARG A 106 -6.55 -12.16 -0.56
C ARG A 106 -7.25 -13.20 0.32
N ARG A 107 -7.81 -14.25 -0.26
CA ARG A 107 -8.41 -15.36 0.51
C ARG A 107 -7.39 -16.05 1.43
N ARG A 108 -6.16 -16.23 0.98
CA ARG A 108 -5.08 -16.81 1.80
C ARG A 108 -4.69 -15.89 2.94
N VAL A 109 -4.59 -14.60 2.70
CA VAL A 109 -4.29 -13.58 3.72
C VAL A 109 -5.43 -13.53 4.73
N GLN A 110 -6.68 -13.48 4.30
CA GLN A 110 -7.85 -13.49 5.19
C GLN A 110 -7.90 -14.75 6.06
N ALA A 111 -7.66 -15.93 5.48
CA ALA A 111 -7.63 -17.17 6.23
C ALA A 111 -6.51 -17.21 7.29
N TRP A 112 -5.43 -16.49 7.07
CA TRP A 112 -4.28 -16.41 7.95
C TRP A 112 -4.40 -15.33 9.02
N LEU A 113 -4.81 -14.11 8.65
CA LEU A 113 -4.93 -12.98 9.57
C LEU A 113 -6.30 -12.95 10.29
N GLY A 114 -7.24 -13.72 9.79
CA GLY A 114 -8.64 -13.63 10.20
C GLY A 114 -9.34 -12.44 9.53
N GLY A 115 -10.54 -12.15 10.01
CA GLY A 115 -11.41 -11.10 9.51
C GLY A 115 -12.76 -11.66 9.04
N ALA A 116 -13.83 -10.93 9.32
CA ALA A 116 -15.18 -11.35 9.00
C ALA A 116 -15.44 -11.35 7.48
N ASP A 117 -14.86 -10.36 6.80
CA ASP A 117 -14.85 -10.26 5.34
C ASP A 117 -13.46 -9.81 4.85
N TRP A 118 -13.32 -9.58 3.53
CA TRP A 118 -12.07 -9.04 3.03
C TRP A 118 -11.96 -7.54 3.33
N CYS A 119 -12.91 -6.74 2.87
CA CYS A 119 -12.83 -5.28 3.04
C CYS A 119 -14.19 -4.64 2.79
N TYR A 120 -14.88 -4.29 3.87
CA TYR A 120 -16.17 -3.57 3.85
C TYR A 120 -17.27 -4.19 2.98
N GLU A 121 -17.29 -5.52 2.88
CA GLU A 121 -18.38 -6.26 2.23
C GLU A 121 -19.67 -6.23 3.09
N ASP A 122 -19.51 -6.09 4.41
CA ASP A 122 -20.58 -5.88 5.38
C ASP A 122 -20.25 -4.67 6.27
N GLU A 123 -20.97 -3.57 6.08
CA GLU A 123 -20.78 -2.31 6.84
C GLU A 123 -21.07 -2.44 8.36
N ARG A 124 -21.64 -3.55 8.82
CA ARG A 124 -21.86 -3.83 10.25
C ARG A 124 -20.65 -4.43 10.95
N VAL A 125 -19.66 -4.85 10.19
CA VAL A 125 -18.40 -5.36 10.71
C VAL A 125 -17.58 -4.21 11.24
N ALA A 126 -16.93 -4.38 12.40
CA ALA A 126 -16.06 -3.37 12.94
C ALA A 126 -14.82 -3.18 12.05
N HIS A 127 -14.28 -1.98 12.00
CA HIS A 127 -13.14 -1.61 11.14
C HIS A 127 -11.97 -2.60 11.26
N ASP A 128 -11.55 -2.91 12.48
CA ASP A 128 -10.44 -3.81 12.80
C ASP A 128 -10.75 -5.31 12.58
N ASP A 129 -12.00 -5.65 12.24
CA ASP A 129 -12.42 -7.00 11.88
C ASP A 129 -12.44 -7.27 10.37
N HIS A 130 -12.15 -6.27 9.53
CA HIS A 130 -11.91 -6.47 8.12
C HIS A 130 -10.48 -6.99 7.87
N ALA A 131 -10.35 -8.01 7.02
CA ALA A 131 -9.04 -8.61 6.75
C ALA A 131 -8.07 -7.66 6.03
N CYS A 132 -8.56 -6.71 5.25
CA CYS A 132 -7.75 -5.68 4.61
C CYS A 132 -7.14 -4.72 5.63
N GLU A 133 -7.86 -4.36 6.70
CA GLU A 133 -7.37 -3.50 7.78
C GLU A 133 -6.30 -4.22 8.61
N ARG A 134 -6.57 -5.48 8.97
CA ARG A 134 -5.58 -6.34 9.62
C ARG A 134 -4.32 -6.52 8.77
N PHE A 135 -4.48 -6.63 7.45
CA PHE A 135 -3.35 -6.71 6.53
C PHE A 135 -2.57 -5.39 6.51
N ALA A 136 -3.24 -4.24 6.38
CA ALA A 136 -2.61 -2.93 6.30
C ALA A 136 -1.83 -2.61 7.58
N SER A 137 -2.45 -2.78 8.76
CA SER A 137 -1.81 -2.59 10.06
C SER A 137 -0.63 -3.56 10.27
N SER A 138 -0.79 -4.84 9.90
CA SER A 138 0.27 -5.83 10.01
C SER A 138 1.45 -5.53 9.07
N LEU A 139 1.20 -5.02 7.85
CA LEU A 139 2.27 -4.63 6.93
C LEU A 139 3.02 -3.41 7.47
N ALA A 140 2.30 -2.35 7.84
CA ALA A 140 2.91 -1.15 8.43
C ALA A 140 3.77 -1.50 9.66
N TRP A 141 3.27 -2.36 10.54
CA TRP A 141 4.05 -2.86 11.69
C TRP A 141 5.24 -3.70 11.27
N ALA A 142 5.06 -4.64 10.37
CA ALA A 142 6.08 -5.63 10.02
C ALA A 142 7.32 -5.01 9.38
N TYR A 143 7.14 -3.98 8.56
CA TYR A 143 8.25 -3.34 7.84
C TYR A 143 8.78 -2.08 8.52
N TRP A 144 8.16 -1.65 9.62
CA TRP A 144 8.67 -0.61 10.51
C TRP A 144 8.42 -0.95 11.99
N PRO A 145 9.02 -2.05 12.52
CA PRO A 145 8.71 -2.62 13.84
C PRO A 145 9.38 -1.81 14.98
N ARG A 146 8.91 -0.59 15.20
CA ARG A 146 9.37 0.28 16.27
C ARG A 146 8.34 0.31 17.40
N GLN A 147 8.81 0.50 18.66
CA GLN A 147 7.94 0.52 19.85
C GLN A 147 6.83 1.57 19.78
N ASP A 148 7.07 2.66 19.04
CA ASP A 148 6.18 3.78 18.87
C ASP A 148 5.36 3.73 17.55
N ASN A 149 5.43 2.62 16.82
CA ASN A 149 4.52 2.38 15.70
C ASN A 149 3.15 1.96 16.24
N ILE A 150 2.16 2.84 16.07
CA ILE A 150 0.80 2.63 16.58
C ILE A 150 0.11 1.39 15.98
N MET A 151 0.49 1.01 14.77
CA MET A 151 -0.07 -0.16 14.08
C MET A 151 0.30 -1.49 14.76
N SER A 152 1.25 -1.45 15.72
CA SER A 152 1.55 -2.63 16.54
C SER A 152 0.36 -3.10 17.39
N ALA A 153 -0.55 -2.21 17.76
CA ALA A 153 -1.73 -2.53 18.55
C ALA A 153 -2.81 -3.28 17.73
N GLU A 154 -2.84 -3.05 16.43
CA GLU A 154 -3.81 -3.63 15.50
C GLU A 154 -3.25 -4.83 14.74
N ALA A 155 -1.91 -4.99 14.72
CA ALA A 155 -1.26 -6.10 14.05
C ALA A 155 -1.54 -7.42 14.77
N VAL A 156 -2.17 -8.36 14.09
CA VAL A 156 -2.62 -9.65 14.65
C VAL A 156 -1.54 -10.73 14.67
N VAL A 157 -0.38 -10.48 14.07
CA VAL A 157 0.76 -11.41 14.00
C VAL A 157 2.09 -10.67 14.24
N SER A 158 3.14 -11.43 14.59
CA SER A 158 4.46 -10.81 14.75
C SER A 158 5.02 -10.28 13.43
N ALA A 159 5.82 -9.20 13.49
CA ALA A 159 6.49 -8.63 12.33
C ALA A 159 7.32 -9.66 11.53
N ARG A 160 7.97 -10.59 12.24
CA ARG A 160 8.76 -11.66 11.62
C ARG A 160 7.86 -12.62 10.85
N ASP A 161 6.80 -13.09 11.49
CA ASP A 161 5.90 -14.09 10.91
C ASP A 161 5.12 -13.49 9.73
N PHE A 162 4.74 -12.21 9.83
CA PHE A 162 4.11 -11.50 8.72
C PHE A 162 5.01 -11.49 7.47
N ARG A 163 6.25 -11.05 7.59
CA ARG A 163 7.19 -11.04 6.46
C ARG A 163 7.43 -12.44 5.90
N ALA A 164 7.62 -13.43 6.77
CA ALA A 164 7.85 -14.81 6.34
C ALA A 164 6.69 -15.41 5.54
N GLN A 165 5.45 -14.98 5.80
CA GLN A 165 4.27 -15.45 5.08
C GLN A 165 3.94 -14.59 3.84
N LEU A 166 4.15 -13.27 3.91
CA LEU A 166 3.80 -12.37 2.82
C LEU A 166 4.67 -12.59 1.59
N GLU A 167 5.99 -12.69 1.74
CA GLU A 167 6.90 -12.79 0.58
C GLU A 167 6.61 -13.98 -0.34
N PRO A 168 6.34 -15.21 0.16
CA PRO A 168 5.90 -16.31 -0.69
C PRO A 168 4.55 -16.07 -1.38
N ILE A 169 3.64 -15.31 -0.74
CA ILE A 169 2.35 -14.95 -1.33
C ILE A 169 2.56 -14.03 -2.52
N LEU A 170 3.31 -12.95 -2.35
CA LEU A 170 3.61 -11.98 -3.40
C LEU A 170 4.38 -12.61 -4.58
N ALA A 171 5.41 -13.39 -4.28
CA ALA A 171 6.14 -14.14 -5.31
C ALA A 171 5.23 -15.13 -6.08
N GLY A 172 4.23 -15.70 -5.39
CA GLY A 172 3.23 -16.57 -6.02
C GLY A 172 2.29 -15.82 -6.96
N VAL A 173 1.88 -14.59 -6.63
CA VAL A 173 1.08 -13.72 -7.51
C VAL A 173 1.88 -13.36 -8.75
N GLN A 174 3.10 -12.88 -8.58
CA GLN A 174 3.97 -12.50 -9.70
C GLN A 174 4.15 -13.64 -10.71
N ARG A 175 4.50 -14.83 -10.23
CA ARG A 175 4.65 -16.01 -11.13
C ARG A 175 3.37 -16.36 -11.88
N ARG A 176 2.19 -16.12 -11.31
CA ARG A 176 0.91 -16.35 -12.00
C ARG A 176 0.67 -15.32 -13.10
N SER A 177 0.94 -14.06 -12.83
CA SER A 177 0.83 -12.97 -13.81
C SER A 177 1.77 -13.18 -14.99
N GLU A 178 3.01 -13.55 -14.73
CA GLU A 178 4.00 -13.87 -15.78
C GLU A 178 3.53 -15.04 -16.68
N ARG A 179 3.00 -16.11 -16.08
CA ARG A 179 2.47 -17.24 -16.84
C ARG A 179 1.26 -16.89 -17.69
N GLN A 180 0.43 -15.95 -17.24
CA GLN A 180 -0.74 -15.50 -18.00
C GLN A 180 -0.35 -14.57 -19.15
N ALA A 181 0.76 -13.83 -19.01
CA ALA A 181 1.29 -12.95 -20.03
C ALA A 181 2.00 -13.69 -21.18
N LEU A 182 2.44 -14.93 -20.97
CA LEU A 182 3.07 -15.73 -22.02
C LEU A 182 2.06 -16.08 -23.13
N PRO A 183 2.40 -15.88 -24.40
CA PRO A 183 1.55 -16.27 -25.51
C PRO A 183 1.25 -17.78 -25.43
N ARG A 184 -0.02 -18.16 -25.45
CA ARG A 184 -0.39 -19.56 -25.61
C ARG A 184 0.07 -19.99 -27.01
N GLU A 185 1.09 -20.83 -27.08
CA GLU A 185 1.44 -21.50 -28.33
C GLU A 185 0.18 -22.17 -28.89
N ARG A 186 -0.26 -21.70 -30.06
CA ARG A 186 -1.37 -22.31 -30.74
C ARG A 186 -0.94 -23.72 -31.12
N SER A 187 -1.46 -24.70 -30.41
CA SER A 187 -1.34 -26.11 -30.84
C SER A 187 -1.95 -26.18 -32.24
N SER A 188 -1.09 -26.23 -33.25
CA SER A 188 -1.53 -26.46 -34.64
C SER A 188 -2.20 -27.83 -34.68
N PRO A 189 -3.45 -27.91 -35.20
CA PRO A 189 -4.08 -29.23 -35.38
C PRO A 189 -3.27 -30.03 -36.41
N THR A 190 -2.70 -31.11 -35.98
CA THR A 190 -2.05 -32.08 -36.89
C THR A 190 -3.14 -32.63 -37.81
N LEU A 191 -3.18 -32.15 -39.04
CA LEU A 191 -3.99 -32.72 -40.11
C LEU A 191 -3.51 -34.18 -40.33
N ARG A 192 -4.21 -35.14 -39.74
CA ARG A 192 -4.10 -36.55 -40.17
C ARG A 192 -4.66 -36.62 -41.58
N ARG A 193 -3.77 -36.82 -42.55
CA ARG A 193 -4.16 -37.26 -43.89
C ARG A 193 -4.64 -38.71 -43.78
N ALA A 194 -5.86 -38.91 -44.26
CA ALA A 194 -6.41 -40.24 -44.54
C ALA A 194 -5.82 -40.80 -45.87
#